data_e9ac475aeda2b3af437f053ad4ab57fc
#
_entry.id   e9ac475aeda2b3af437f053ad4ab57fc
#
_cell.length_a   1.000
_cell.length_b   1.000
_cell.length_c   1.000
_cell.angle_alpha   90.00
_cell.angle_beta   90.00
_cell.angle_gamma   90.00
#
_symmetry.space_group_name_H-M   'P 1'
#
loop_
_entity.id
_entity.type
_entity.pdbx_description
1 polymer ?
#
loop_
_entity_poly.entity_id
_entity_poly.type
_entity_poly.pdbx_seq_one_letter_code
_entity_poly.pdbx_strand_id
1 'polypeptide(L)'
;RTKKMGIILLICLCSNLVSYLLNGTLYVRYKVYLVFLPFILYAFAKTLQEMYHSEKKIHFSPLLLACIPVVTIYLFDHKKEEVPLLLDVVVALFLLLLFYRKKNTRYLLLACVLPFIICVRLNANEVYPQKEKTVFSDNELADLCSAYPGRFLDTTTGLLNVNHIFSPDTYKTTMYSSLSNGEYNTFYYDYMRNPMSIRNRVVLSSNPNVLFQLLMNVTTMETRKETLPIGYEILEEKKETVLARTKDAMPP
;
A
#
# COMPACT_ATOMS: atom_id res chain seq x y z
N ARG A 1 -3.97 33.63 -16.11
CA ARG A 1 -2.91 32.58 -16.01
C ARG A 1 -3.37 31.38 -15.17
N THR A 2 -3.95 31.59 -13.99
CA THR A 2 -4.40 30.52 -13.06
C THR A 2 -5.44 29.57 -13.69
N LYS A 3 -6.42 30.10 -14.44
CA LYS A 3 -7.42 29.26 -15.13
C LYS A 3 -6.81 28.31 -16.16
N LYS A 4 -5.84 28.78 -16.97
CA LYS A 4 -5.15 27.92 -17.95
C LYS A 4 -4.33 26.83 -17.26
N MET A 5 -3.64 27.16 -16.18
CA MET A 5 -2.91 26.20 -15.37
C MET A 5 -3.83 25.14 -14.75
N GLY A 6 -4.98 25.55 -14.22
CA GLY A 6 -5.99 24.63 -13.69
C GLY A 6 -6.52 23.64 -14.73
N ILE A 7 -6.78 24.10 -15.96
CA ILE A 7 -7.22 23.23 -17.07
C ILE A 7 -6.12 22.23 -17.44
N ILE A 8 -4.87 22.67 -17.56
CA ILE A 8 -3.73 21.78 -17.87
C ILE A 8 -3.57 20.74 -16.76
N LEU A 9 -3.62 21.15 -15.49
CA LEU A 9 -3.55 20.21 -14.35
C LEU A 9 -4.68 19.20 -14.39
N LEU A 10 -5.92 19.64 -14.67
CA LEU A 10 -7.07 18.75 -14.78
C LEU A 10 -6.87 17.70 -15.87
N ILE A 11 -6.42 18.14 -17.06
CA ILE A 11 -6.12 17.23 -18.16
C ILE A 11 -5.04 16.21 -17.75
N CYS A 12 -3.95 16.67 -17.10
CA CYS A 12 -2.88 15.80 -16.65
C CYS A 12 -3.37 14.78 -15.61
N LEU A 13 -4.19 15.21 -14.64
CA LEU A 13 -4.71 14.35 -13.58
C LEU A 13 -5.75 13.34 -14.08
N CYS A 14 -6.52 13.68 -15.11
CA CYS A 14 -7.52 12.78 -15.72
C CYS A 14 -6.92 11.86 -16.79
N SER A 15 -5.66 12.05 -17.18
CA SER A 15 -5.05 11.30 -18.29
C SER A 15 -4.27 10.08 -17.79
N ASN A 16 -4.77 8.90 -18.09
CA ASN A 16 -4.04 7.65 -17.87
C ASN A 16 -2.69 7.60 -18.63
N LEU A 17 -2.60 8.27 -19.78
CA LEU A 17 -1.36 8.39 -20.54
C LEU A 17 -0.30 9.13 -19.74
N VAL A 18 -0.65 10.23 -19.08
CA VAL A 18 0.29 10.99 -18.23
C VAL A 18 0.76 10.13 -17.06
N SER A 19 -0.16 9.40 -16.40
CA SER A 19 0.20 8.46 -15.34
C SER A 19 1.16 7.37 -15.84
N TYR A 20 0.90 6.80 -17.00
CA TYR A 20 1.73 5.78 -17.62
C TYR A 20 3.14 6.30 -17.93
N LEU A 21 3.25 7.47 -18.57
CA LEU A 21 4.53 8.11 -18.90
C LEU A 21 5.35 8.45 -17.65
N LEU A 22 4.72 9.05 -16.64
CA LEU A 22 5.37 9.42 -15.39
C LEU A 22 5.82 8.21 -14.56
N ASN A 23 5.20 7.05 -14.75
CA ASN A 23 5.60 5.80 -14.10
C ASN A 23 6.60 4.98 -14.95
N GLY A 24 7.35 5.62 -15.84
CA GLY A 24 8.36 4.96 -16.65
C GLY A 24 7.80 3.96 -17.66
N THR A 25 6.60 4.19 -18.17
CA THR A 25 5.89 3.33 -19.14
C THR A 25 5.60 1.90 -18.67
N LEU A 26 5.60 1.66 -17.34
CA LEU A 26 5.38 0.33 -16.79
C LEU A 26 3.88 0.03 -16.61
N TYR A 27 3.14 0.90 -15.93
CA TYR A 27 1.71 0.75 -15.66
C TYR A 27 1.09 2.07 -15.16
N VAL A 28 -0.23 2.16 -15.19
CA VAL A 28 -0.97 3.32 -14.67
C VAL A 28 -1.06 3.22 -13.15
N ARG A 29 -0.58 4.26 -12.43
CA ARG A 29 -0.66 4.36 -10.96
C ARG A 29 -0.88 5.80 -10.52
N TYR A 30 -1.90 6.02 -9.72
CA TYR A 30 -2.25 7.37 -9.24
C TYR A 30 -1.21 8.02 -8.32
N LYS A 31 -0.36 7.21 -7.65
CA LYS A 31 0.73 7.74 -6.79
C LYS A 31 1.70 8.67 -7.52
N VAL A 32 1.83 8.56 -8.84
CA VAL A 32 2.71 9.45 -9.63
C VAL A 32 2.18 10.87 -9.70
N TYR A 33 0.92 11.10 -9.38
CA TYR A 33 0.33 12.45 -9.36
C TYR A 33 0.81 13.30 -8.19
N LEU A 34 1.53 12.74 -7.22
CA LEU A 34 2.18 13.50 -6.15
C LEU A 34 3.09 14.61 -6.67
N VAL A 35 3.71 14.45 -7.85
CA VAL A 35 4.54 15.50 -8.47
C VAL A 35 3.75 16.76 -8.84
N PHE A 36 2.42 16.64 -9.01
CA PHE A 36 1.56 17.78 -9.29
C PHE A 36 1.04 18.47 -8.03
N LEU A 37 1.25 17.89 -6.84
CA LEU A 37 0.73 18.42 -5.58
C LEU A 37 1.11 19.89 -5.34
N PRO A 38 2.36 20.35 -5.56
CA PRO A 38 2.72 21.77 -5.38
C PRO A 38 1.92 22.71 -6.30
N PHE A 39 1.66 22.29 -7.53
CA PHE A 39 0.87 23.07 -8.49
C PHE A 39 -0.61 23.11 -8.12
N ILE A 40 -1.15 21.98 -7.62
CA ILE A 40 -2.52 21.90 -7.12
C ILE A 40 -2.69 22.82 -5.92
N LEU A 41 -1.78 22.77 -4.94
CA LEU A 41 -1.79 23.62 -3.76
C LEU A 41 -1.65 25.09 -4.11
N TYR A 42 -0.78 25.43 -5.06
CA TYR A 42 -0.64 26.80 -5.55
C TYR A 42 -1.94 27.31 -6.22
N ALA A 43 -2.55 26.50 -7.09
CA ALA A 43 -3.81 26.87 -7.74
C ALA A 43 -4.93 27.05 -6.70
N PHE A 44 -5.00 26.15 -5.72
CA PHE A 44 -5.95 26.22 -4.61
C PHE A 44 -5.75 27.49 -3.77
N ALA A 45 -4.52 27.75 -3.30
CA ALA A 45 -4.21 28.95 -2.52
C ALA A 45 -4.55 30.24 -3.28
N LYS A 46 -4.26 30.28 -4.58
CA LYS A 46 -4.58 31.43 -5.44
C LYS A 46 -6.09 31.63 -5.58
N THR A 47 -6.83 30.56 -5.74
CA THR A 47 -8.30 30.61 -5.80
C THR A 47 -8.89 31.10 -4.48
N LEU A 48 -8.38 30.61 -3.33
CA LEU A 48 -8.80 31.07 -2.02
C LEU A 48 -8.50 32.57 -1.80
N GLN A 49 -7.32 33.02 -2.24
CA GLN A 49 -6.95 34.43 -2.21
C GLN A 49 -7.93 35.29 -3.03
N GLU A 50 -8.26 34.87 -4.25
CA GLU A 50 -9.24 35.52 -5.10
C GLU A 50 -10.63 35.52 -4.45
N MET A 51 -11.06 34.44 -3.83
CA MET A 51 -12.32 34.36 -3.08
C MET A 51 -12.37 35.30 -1.87
N TYR A 52 -11.25 35.44 -1.16
CA TYR A 52 -11.16 36.33 0.00
C TYR A 52 -11.30 37.81 -0.38
N HIS A 53 -10.61 38.22 -1.44
CA HIS A 53 -10.60 39.64 -1.89
C HIS A 53 -11.77 39.99 -2.82
N SER A 54 -12.49 39.00 -3.33
CA SER A 54 -13.58 39.26 -4.28
C SER A 54 -14.85 39.68 -3.55
N GLU A 55 -15.42 40.81 -3.99
CA GLU A 55 -16.76 41.25 -3.62
C GLU A 55 -17.85 40.60 -4.51
N LYS A 56 -17.45 39.97 -5.60
CA LYS A 56 -18.36 39.35 -6.57
C LYS A 56 -19.04 38.11 -5.98
N LYS A 57 -20.33 37.97 -6.25
CA LYS A 57 -21.06 36.73 -5.90
C LYS A 57 -20.44 35.57 -6.65
N ILE A 58 -20.04 34.51 -5.90
CA ILE A 58 -19.59 33.29 -6.51
C ILE A 58 -20.81 32.58 -7.11
N HIS A 59 -20.66 32.15 -8.36
CA HIS A 59 -21.62 31.24 -8.96
C HIS A 59 -21.42 29.85 -8.34
N PHE A 60 -22.47 29.26 -7.79
CA PHE A 60 -22.43 27.93 -7.17
C PHE A 60 -22.26 26.80 -8.20
N SER A 61 -22.51 27.08 -9.47
CA SER A 61 -22.45 26.06 -10.52
C SER A 61 -21.11 25.31 -10.61
N PRO A 62 -19.91 25.95 -10.50
CA PRO A 62 -18.65 25.21 -10.52
C PRO A 62 -18.46 24.33 -9.29
N LEU A 63 -19.00 24.74 -8.13
CA LEU A 63 -18.93 23.96 -6.91
C LEU A 63 -19.81 22.70 -7.00
N LEU A 64 -21.01 22.84 -7.54
CA LEU A 64 -21.90 21.70 -7.83
C LEU A 64 -21.29 20.76 -8.86
N LEU A 65 -20.67 21.29 -9.92
CA LEU A 65 -19.94 20.50 -10.92
C LEU A 65 -18.79 19.70 -10.30
N ALA A 66 -18.07 20.24 -9.32
CA ALA A 66 -17.01 19.55 -8.62
C ALA A 66 -17.52 18.37 -7.73
N CYS A 67 -18.80 18.40 -7.32
CA CYS A 67 -19.41 17.30 -6.56
C CYS A 67 -19.84 16.13 -7.46
N ILE A 68 -20.06 16.33 -8.76
CA ILE A 68 -20.55 15.29 -9.67
C ILE A 68 -19.64 14.05 -9.67
N PRO A 69 -18.29 14.15 -9.84
CA PRO A 69 -17.42 12.98 -9.81
C PRO A 69 -17.52 12.20 -8.49
N VAL A 70 -17.60 12.89 -7.36
CA VAL A 70 -17.68 12.26 -6.03
C VAL A 70 -19.00 11.52 -5.86
N VAL A 71 -20.11 12.14 -6.25
CA VAL A 71 -21.43 11.51 -6.22
C VAL A 71 -21.49 10.34 -7.20
N THR A 72 -20.90 10.47 -8.38
CA THR A 72 -20.83 9.40 -9.37
C THR A 72 -20.08 8.19 -8.85
N ILE A 73 -18.89 8.38 -8.27
CA ILE A 73 -18.12 7.32 -7.63
C ILE A 73 -18.96 6.65 -6.55
N TYR A 74 -19.57 7.42 -5.66
CA TYR A 74 -20.41 6.89 -4.59
C TYR A 74 -21.61 6.06 -5.09
N LEU A 75 -22.23 6.45 -6.18
CA LEU A 75 -23.39 5.75 -6.74
C LEU A 75 -23.03 4.46 -7.49
N PHE A 76 -21.85 4.39 -8.08
CA PHE A 76 -21.46 3.27 -8.96
C PHE A 76 -20.50 2.26 -8.34
N ASP A 77 -19.75 2.65 -7.30
CA ASP A 77 -18.78 1.78 -6.63
C ASP A 77 -19.13 1.65 -5.13
N HIS A 78 -20.07 0.78 -4.81
CA HIS A 78 -20.65 0.62 -3.46
C HIS A 78 -19.68 0.08 -2.38
N LYS A 79 -18.44 0.49 -2.38
CA LYS A 79 -17.49 0.11 -1.33
C LYS A 79 -17.72 0.94 -0.07
N LYS A 80 -17.70 0.28 1.10
CA LYS A 80 -17.84 0.94 2.42
C LYS A 80 -16.80 2.03 2.68
N GLU A 81 -15.69 2.03 1.95
CA GLU A 81 -14.57 2.97 2.04
C GLU A 81 -14.89 4.37 1.51
N GLU A 82 -16.00 4.54 0.79
CA GLU A 82 -16.34 5.80 0.12
C GLU A 82 -17.18 6.76 0.97
N VAL A 83 -17.83 6.27 2.01
CA VAL A 83 -18.60 7.10 2.95
C VAL A 83 -17.72 8.17 3.60
N PRO A 84 -16.49 7.87 4.05
CA PRO A 84 -15.55 8.87 4.56
C PRO A 84 -15.24 9.97 3.57
N LEU A 85 -14.98 9.62 2.31
CA LEU A 85 -14.67 10.60 1.25
C LEU A 85 -15.85 11.55 1.00
N LEU A 86 -17.06 11.02 0.94
CA LEU A 86 -18.26 11.84 0.78
C LEU A 86 -18.43 12.80 1.94
N LEU A 87 -18.25 12.32 3.17
CA LEU A 87 -18.35 13.14 4.38
C LEU A 87 -17.30 14.27 4.37
N ASP A 88 -16.06 13.97 4.02
CA ASP A 88 -14.97 14.95 3.90
C ASP A 88 -15.30 16.04 2.91
N VAL A 89 -15.80 15.67 1.73
CA VAL A 89 -16.19 16.62 0.70
C VAL A 89 -17.35 17.50 1.17
N VAL A 90 -18.38 16.93 1.79
CA VAL A 90 -19.54 17.69 2.30
C VAL A 90 -19.10 18.67 3.37
N VAL A 91 -18.29 18.25 4.34
CA VAL A 91 -17.77 19.12 5.42
C VAL A 91 -16.89 20.22 4.84
N ALA A 92 -15.97 19.90 3.93
CA ALA A 92 -15.09 20.88 3.30
C ALA A 92 -15.90 21.94 2.52
N LEU A 93 -16.88 21.52 1.73
CA LEU A 93 -17.76 22.41 0.96
C LEU A 93 -18.59 23.32 1.86
N PHE A 94 -19.16 22.79 2.93
CA PHE A 94 -19.92 23.55 3.90
C PHE A 94 -19.05 24.63 4.57
N LEU A 95 -17.85 24.30 5.00
CA LEU A 95 -16.92 25.22 5.64
C LEU A 95 -16.39 26.29 4.66
N LEU A 96 -16.13 25.91 3.41
CA LEU A 96 -15.77 26.86 2.36
C LEU A 96 -16.91 27.83 2.06
N LEU A 97 -18.16 27.36 2.11
CA LEU A 97 -19.35 28.23 1.96
C LEU A 97 -19.45 29.24 3.11
N LEU A 98 -19.23 28.78 4.36
CA LEU A 98 -19.20 29.65 5.53
C LEU A 98 -18.07 30.68 5.45
N PHE A 99 -16.86 30.26 5.02
CA PHE A 99 -15.74 31.14 4.76
C PHE A 99 -16.12 32.23 3.75
N TYR A 100 -16.71 31.82 2.64
CA TYR A 100 -17.12 32.74 1.60
C TYR A 100 -18.13 33.78 2.10
N ARG A 101 -19.16 33.34 2.87
CA ARG A 101 -20.21 34.23 3.40
C ARG A 101 -19.71 35.17 4.48
N LYS A 102 -18.88 34.65 5.39
CA LYS A 102 -18.46 35.39 6.60
C LYS A 102 -17.07 36.01 6.48
N LYS A 103 -16.31 35.68 5.41
CA LYS A 103 -14.93 36.15 5.17
C LYS A 103 -14.00 35.92 6.38
N ASN A 104 -14.29 34.90 7.21
CA ASN A 104 -13.52 34.58 8.40
C ASN A 104 -12.60 33.40 8.11
N THR A 105 -11.29 33.63 8.23
CA THR A 105 -10.23 32.66 7.95
C THR A 105 -10.29 31.41 8.85
N ARG A 106 -10.97 31.46 10.00
CA ARG A 106 -11.17 30.28 10.87
C ARG A 106 -11.92 29.18 10.15
N TYR A 107 -12.90 29.50 9.30
CA TYR A 107 -13.63 28.49 8.52
C TYR A 107 -12.75 27.84 7.47
N LEU A 108 -11.80 28.60 6.90
CA LEU A 108 -10.82 28.06 5.98
C LEU A 108 -9.86 27.09 6.68
N LEU A 109 -9.37 27.46 7.86
CA LEU A 109 -8.53 26.59 8.68
C LEU A 109 -9.26 25.27 9.03
N LEU A 110 -10.52 25.39 9.46
CA LEU A 110 -11.35 24.21 9.76
C LEU A 110 -11.59 23.35 8.52
N ALA A 111 -11.79 23.96 7.33
CA ALA A 111 -11.97 23.22 6.08
C ALA A 111 -10.71 22.45 5.65
N CYS A 112 -9.53 22.83 6.10
CA CYS A 112 -8.29 22.11 5.85
C CYS A 112 -8.05 21.00 6.91
N VAL A 113 -8.38 21.28 8.17
CA VAL A 113 -8.02 20.41 9.30
C VAL A 113 -9.06 19.30 9.55
N LEU A 114 -10.36 19.63 9.51
CA LEU A 114 -11.40 18.65 9.84
C LEU A 114 -11.46 17.48 8.85
N PRO A 115 -11.45 17.67 7.52
CA PRO A 115 -11.39 16.55 6.57
C PRO A 115 -10.18 15.68 6.79
N PHE A 116 -9.01 16.27 7.05
CA PHE A 116 -7.80 15.51 7.35
C PHE A 116 -7.97 14.63 8.61
N ILE A 117 -8.53 15.17 9.70
CA ILE A 117 -8.78 14.41 10.93
C ILE A 117 -9.77 13.27 10.68
N ILE A 118 -10.86 13.54 9.95
CA ILE A 118 -11.88 12.56 9.62
C ILE A 118 -11.26 11.45 8.76
N CYS A 119 -10.51 11.80 7.71
CA CYS A 119 -9.85 10.85 6.83
C CYS A 119 -8.87 9.95 7.60
N VAL A 120 -8.00 10.54 8.42
CA VAL A 120 -7.06 9.76 9.25
C VAL A 120 -7.79 8.84 10.21
N ARG A 121 -8.87 9.32 10.85
CA ARG A 121 -9.61 8.51 11.82
C ARG A 121 -10.34 7.33 11.18
N LEU A 122 -10.94 7.54 10.03
CA LEU A 122 -11.72 6.52 9.34
C LEU A 122 -10.83 5.50 8.61
N ASN A 123 -9.66 5.93 8.13
CA ASN A 123 -8.69 5.05 7.48
C ASN A 123 -7.57 4.57 8.43
N ALA A 124 -7.74 4.74 9.74
CA ALA A 124 -6.71 4.38 10.71
C ALA A 124 -6.32 2.89 10.65
N ASN A 125 -7.27 2.01 10.34
CA ASN A 125 -7.02 0.58 10.19
C ASN A 125 -6.21 0.23 8.93
N GLU A 126 -6.29 1.05 7.88
CA GLU A 126 -5.49 0.89 6.66
C GLU A 126 -4.09 1.46 6.82
N VAL A 127 -3.98 2.60 7.53
CA VAL A 127 -2.69 3.26 7.83
C VAL A 127 -1.89 2.46 8.85
N TYR A 128 -2.59 1.85 9.81
CA TYR A 128 -2.00 0.99 10.84
C TYR A 128 -2.69 -0.38 10.78
N PRO A 129 -2.37 -1.20 9.77
CA PRO A 129 -2.94 -2.55 9.71
C PRO A 129 -2.62 -3.26 11.01
N GLN A 130 -3.62 -3.92 11.58
CA GLN A 130 -3.38 -4.76 12.75
C GLN A 130 -2.33 -5.79 12.35
N LYS A 131 -1.27 -5.90 13.17
CA LYS A 131 -0.28 -6.96 13.00
C LYS A 131 -1.05 -8.27 12.89
N GLU A 132 -0.91 -8.99 11.79
CA GLU A 132 -1.53 -10.33 11.68
C GLU A 132 -1.08 -11.13 12.89
N LYS A 133 -2.04 -11.76 13.57
CA LYS A 133 -1.74 -12.59 14.73
C LYS A 133 -0.95 -13.80 14.23
N THR A 134 0.35 -13.74 14.36
CA THR A 134 1.23 -14.88 14.14
C THR A 134 0.92 -15.96 15.18
N VAL A 135 0.95 -17.21 14.79
CA VAL A 135 0.71 -18.33 15.70
C VAL A 135 1.89 -18.47 16.66
N PHE A 136 3.09 -18.26 16.16
CA PHE A 136 4.32 -18.22 16.93
C PHE A 136 4.77 -16.76 17.13
N SER A 137 5.32 -16.46 18.30
CA SER A 137 5.85 -15.15 18.63
C SER A 137 7.20 -14.89 17.95
N ASP A 138 7.56 -13.63 17.77
CA ASP A 138 8.85 -13.22 17.22
C ASP A 138 10.03 -13.82 18.01
N ASN A 139 9.89 -14.01 19.34
CA ASN A 139 10.92 -14.60 20.18
C ASN A 139 11.09 -16.11 19.90
N GLU A 140 9.99 -16.84 19.78
CA GLU A 140 10.04 -18.28 19.44
C GLU A 140 10.67 -18.52 18.07
N LEU A 141 10.38 -17.66 17.10
CA LEU A 141 10.98 -17.72 15.76
C LEU A 141 12.47 -17.35 15.79
N ALA A 142 12.86 -16.35 16.60
CA ALA A 142 14.26 -15.95 16.77
C ALA A 142 15.08 -17.07 17.43
N ASP A 143 14.54 -17.71 18.47
CA ASP A 143 15.17 -18.85 19.15
C ASP A 143 15.36 -20.03 18.20
N LEU A 144 14.34 -20.32 17.36
CA LEU A 144 14.43 -21.35 16.33
C LEU A 144 15.57 -21.08 15.34
N CYS A 145 15.64 -19.85 14.79
CA CYS A 145 16.67 -19.49 13.82
C CYS A 145 18.07 -19.49 14.43
N SER A 146 18.20 -19.14 15.70
CA SER A 146 19.48 -19.19 16.42
C SER A 146 19.93 -20.64 16.67
N ALA A 147 19.00 -21.54 16.96
CA ALA A 147 19.30 -22.95 17.18
C ALA A 147 19.64 -23.70 15.89
N TYR A 148 19.08 -23.28 14.76
CA TYR A 148 19.25 -23.92 13.46
C TYR A 148 19.67 -22.90 12.39
N PRO A 149 20.98 -22.64 12.25
CA PRO A 149 21.49 -21.65 11.28
C PRO A 149 21.07 -21.97 9.85
N GLY A 150 20.71 -20.94 9.07
CA GLY A 150 20.25 -21.04 7.70
C GLY A 150 19.17 -20.00 7.41
N ARG A 151 18.40 -20.24 6.36
CA ARG A 151 17.28 -19.35 6.02
C ARG A 151 15.97 -19.87 6.57
N PHE A 152 15.14 -18.91 6.98
CA PHE A 152 13.79 -19.16 7.45
C PHE A 152 12.77 -18.92 6.34
N LEU A 153 11.79 -19.78 6.24
CA LEU A 153 10.66 -19.66 5.32
C LEU A 153 9.35 -19.64 6.10
N ASP A 154 8.53 -18.63 5.82
CA ASP A 154 7.17 -18.54 6.32
C ASP A 154 6.19 -18.71 5.16
N THR A 155 5.32 -19.72 5.26
CA THR A 155 4.27 -20.01 4.28
C THR A 155 2.88 -19.66 4.79
N THR A 156 2.74 -19.21 6.04
CA THR A 156 1.47 -18.95 6.71
C THR A 156 1.03 -17.52 6.57
N THR A 157 1.96 -16.59 6.41
CA THR A 157 1.68 -15.16 6.32
C THR A 157 1.48 -14.71 4.88
N GLY A 158 0.61 -13.71 4.73
CA GLY A 158 0.35 -13.09 3.44
C GLY A 158 1.48 -12.17 2.96
N LEU A 159 1.31 -11.61 1.76
CA LEU A 159 2.26 -10.70 1.11
C LEU A 159 2.69 -9.51 1.96
N LEU A 160 1.86 -9.04 2.90
CA LEU A 160 2.16 -7.88 3.74
C LEU A 160 3.29 -8.17 4.75
N ASN A 161 3.45 -9.42 5.18
CA ASN A 161 4.45 -9.81 6.18
C ASN A 161 5.71 -10.45 5.58
N VAL A 162 5.80 -10.54 4.27
CA VAL A 162 6.94 -11.16 3.60
C VAL A 162 8.28 -10.49 3.95
N ASN A 163 8.24 -9.19 4.24
CA ASN A 163 9.42 -8.42 4.68
C ASN A 163 9.55 -8.31 6.21
N HIS A 164 8.70 -8.98 6.98
CA HIS A 164 8.81 -8.95 8.44
C HIS A 164 10.10 -9.64 8.90
N ILE A 165 10.93 -8.94 9.67
CA ILE A 165 12.17 -9.43 10.27
C ILE A 165 11.95 -9.41 11.78
N PHE A 166 12.07 -10.57 12.42
CA PHE A 166 11.87 -10.74 13.85
C PHE A 166 13.19 -10.85 14.64
N SER A 167 14.33 -11.02 13.93
CA SER A 167 15.67 -11.01 14.50
C SER A 167 16.67 -10.48 13.47
N PRO A 168 17.75 -9.76 13.88
CA PRO A 168 18.79 -9.31 12.96
C PRO A 168 19.54 -10.47 12.28
N ASP A 169 19.54 -11.65 12.88
CA ASP A 169 20.22 -12.86 12.35
C ASP A 169 19.30 -13.71 11.48
N THR A 170 18.10 -13.22 11.17
CA THR A 170 17.15 -13.94 10.33
C THR A 170 17.37 -13.64 8.86
N TYR A 171 17.69 -14.66 8.09
CA TYR A 171 17.77 -14.61 6.64
C TYR A 171 16.54 -15.26 6.01
N LYS A 172 15.94 -14.64 5.00
CA LYS A 172 14.75 -15.14 4.31
C LYS A 172 14.99 -15.28 2.81
N THR A 173 14.27 -16.22 2.19
CA THR A 173 14.19 -16.33 0.73
C THR A 173 13.05 -15.50 0.14
N THR A 174 12.12 -15.05 0.99
CA THR A 174 10.94 -14.27 0.62
C THR A 174 11.22 -12.78 0.74
N MET A 175 10.77 -11.99 -0.24
CA MET A 175 10.86 -10.54 -0.19
C MET A 175 9.80 -9.87 -1.08
N TYR A 176 9.42 -8.67 -0.69
CA TYR A 176 8.73 -7.73 -1.56
C TYR A 176 9.64 -6.50 -1.75
N SER A 177 10.06 -6.26 -3.00
CA SER A 177 10.89 -5.10 -3.33
C SER A 177 10.52 -4.57 -4.71
N SER A 178 10.53 -3.25 -4.86
CA SER A 178 10.38 -2.62 -6.18
C SER A 178 11.66 -2.69 -7.03
N LEU A 179 12.78 -3.07 -6.41
CA LEU A 179 14.07 -3.32 -7.04
C LEU A 179 14.43 -4.78 -6.81
N SER A 180 14.73 -5.49 -7.87
CA SER A 180 15.13 -6.89 -7.78
C SER A 180 16.31 -7.16 -8.72
N ASN A 181 17.15 -8.12 -8.32
CA ASN A 181 18.23 -8.59 -9.17
C ASN A 181 17.64 -9.41 -10.34
N GLY A 182 17.94 -9.00 -11.57
CA GLY A 182 17.41 -9.65 -12.78
C GLY A 182 17.88 -11.10 -12.94
N GLU A 183 19.13 -11.40 -12.60
CA GLU A 183 19.68 -12.77 -12.66
C GLU A 183 19.01 -13.68 -11.64
N TYR A 184 18.80 -13.16 -10.41
CA TYR A 184 18.10 -13.92 -9.39
C TYR A 184 16.63 -14.15 -9.77
N ASN A 185 15.97 -13.18 -10.37
CA ASN A 185 14.60 -13.37 -10.89
C ASN A 185 14.53 -14.44 -11.98
N THR A 186 15.50 -14.45 -12.90
CA THR A 186 15.61 -15.49 -13.91
C THR A 186 15.82 -16.86 -13.27
N PHE A 187 16.75 -16.97 -12.32
CA PHE A 187 16.93 -18.20 -11.56
C PHE A 187 15.62 -18.64 -10.87
N TYR A 188 14.99 -17.73 -10.14
CA TYR A 188 13.80 -18.02 -9.35
C TYR A 188 12.60 -18.45 -10.22
N TYR A 189 12.30 -17.70 -11.27
CA TYR A 189 11.09 -17.93 -12.06
C TYR A 189 11.31 -18.84 -13.28
N ASP A 190 12.41 -18.71 -13.98
CA ASP A 190 12.61 -19.37 -15.25
C ASP A 190 13.28 -20.74 -15.08
N TYR A 191 14.29 -20.86 -14.20
CA TYR A 191 14.96 -22.12 -13.92
C TYR A 191 14.24 -22.96 -12.87
N MET A 192 13.91 -22.34 -11.74
CA MET A 192 13.27 -23.06 -10.62
C MET A 192 11.75 -23.22 -10.79
N ARG A 193 11.16 -22.60 -11.80
CA ARG A 193 9.73 -22.67 -12.13
C ARG A 193 8.81 -22.32 -10.95
N ASN A 194 9.24 -21.40 -10.14
CA ASN A 194 8.46 -20.95 -8.99
C ASN A 194 7.24 -20.15 -9.42
N PRO A 195 6.11 -20.27 -8.74
CA PRO A 195 4.89 -19.55 -9.10
C PRO A 195 5.07 -18.05 -8.98
N MET A 196 4.50 -17.31 -9.93
CA MET A 196 4.51 -15.86 -9.93
C MET A 196 3.27 -15.34 -9.20
N SER A 197 3.44 -14.85 -7.97
CA SER A 197 2.35 -14.33 -7.16
C SER A 197 1.83 -12.97 -7.68
N ILE A 198 2.71 -12.17 -8.28
CA ILE A 198 2.39 -10.86 -8.88
C ILE A 198 3.06 -10.77 -10.25
N ARG A 199 2.38 -10.15 -11.20
CA ARG A 199 2.81 -10.04 -12.62
C ARG A 199 4.18 -9.41 -12.87
N ASN A 200 4.73 -8.67 -11.92
CA ASN A 200 5.93 -7.85 -12.11
C ASN A 200 7.23 -8.47 -11.56
N ARG A 201 7.22 -9.72 -11.14
CA ARG A 201 8.39 -10.45 -10.61
C ARG A 201 9.12 -9.76 -9.42
N VAL A 202 8.46 -8.82 -8.72
CA VAL A 202 9.05 -8.10 -7.58
C VAL A 202 8.75 -8.76 -6.23
N VAL A 203 7.95 -9.81 -6.23
CA VAL A 203 7.59 -10.54 -5.03
C VAL A 203 8.11 -11.95 -5.13
N LEU A 204 9.04 -12.26 -4.27
CA LEU A 204 9.51 -13.61 -4.01
C LEU A 204 8.69 -14.12 -2.83
N SER A 205 7.56 -14.73 -3.12
CA SER A 205 6.68 -15.28 -2.10
C SER A 205 7.14 -16.66 -1.64
N SER A 206 6.59 -17.11 -0.53
CA SER A 206 6.76 -18.48 -0.05
C SER A 206 6.35 -19.50 -1.12
N ASN A 207 7.10 -20.58 -1.23
CA ASN A 207 7.04 -21.48 -2.35
C ASN A 207 7.11 -22.94 -1.89
N PRO A 208 6.23 -23.81 -2.37
CA PRO A 208 6.27 -25.23 -2.06
C PRO A 208 7.40 -26.02 -2.76
N ASN A 209 8.23 -25.37 -3.58
CA ASN A 209 9.32 -26.03 -4.30
C ASN A 209 10.44 -26.45 -3.34
N VAL A 210 10.44 -27.71 -2.95
CA VAL A 210 11.40 -28.30 -2.01
C VAL A 210 12.83 -28.21 -2.53
N LEU A 211 13.04 -28.43 -3.83
CA LEU A 211 14.38 -28.31 -4.43
C LEU A 211 14.94 -26.89 -4.27
N PHE A 212 14.10 -25.88 -4.54
CA PHE A 212 14.50 -24.50 -4.32
C PHE A 212 14.84 -24.21 -2.85
N GLN A 213 14.02 -24.72 -1.92
CA GLN A 213 14.23 -24.52 -0.48
C GLN A 213 15.58 -25.13 -0.03
N LEU A 214 15.87 -26.37 -0.46
CA LEU A 214 17.12 -27.06 -0.11
C LEU A 214 18.34 -26.35 -0.72
N LEU A 215 18.28 -25.94 -2.00
CA LEU A 215 19.34 -25.19 -2.68
C LEU A 215 19.59 -23.83 -2.03
N MET A 216 18.55 -23.20 -1.52
CA MET A 216 18.64 -21.87 -0.88
C MET A 216 18.95 -21.95 0.62
N ASN A 217 19.34 -23.10 1.14
CA ASN A 217 19.65 -23.30 2.56
C ASN A 217 18.49 -22.90 3.48
N VAL A 218 17.27 -23.28 3.13
CA VAL A 218 16.11 -23.11 4.01
C VAL A 218 16.12 -24.25 5.03
N THR A 219 16.66 -23.98 6.20
CA THR A 219 16.81 -24.98 7.27
C THR A 219 15.58 -25.05 8.16
N THR A 220 14.85 -23.94 8.30
CA THR A 220 13.70 -23.82 9.21
C THR A 220 12.52 -23.18 8.51
N MET A 221 11.31 -23.58 8.91
CA MET A 221 10.08 -22.99 8.36
C MET A 221 8.93 -22.96 9.36
N GLU A 222 8.04 -21.99 9.14
CA GLU A 222 6.68 -21.96 9.68
C GLU A 222 5.71 -22.28 8.53
N THR A 223 4.92 -23.35 8.70
CA THR A 223 3.98 -23.81 7.68
C THR A 223 2.75 -24.43 8.30
N ARG A 224 1.70 -24.67 7.50
CA ARG A 224 0.61 -25.51 7.95
C ARG A 224 1.03 -26.97 7.94
N LYS A 225 0.53 -27.75 8.89
CA LYS A 225 0.83 -29.17 9.00
C LYS A 225 0.54 -29.95 7.71
N GLU A 226 -0.56 -29.64 7.06
CA GLU A 226 -0.99 -30.26 5.80
C GLU A 226 -0.09 -29.94 4.59
N THR A 227 0.64 -28.82 4.66
CA THR A 227 1.54 -28.36 3.60
C THR A 227 3.01 -28.55 3.93
N LEU A 228 3.33 -29.30 5.00
CA LEU A 228 4.70 -29.58 5.39
C LEU A 228 5.42 -30.38 4.29
N PRO A 229 6.53 -29.85 3.75
CA PRO A 229 7.27 -30.55 2.70
C PRO A 229 7.97 -31.79 3.20
N ILE A 230 8.19 -32.75 2.29
CA ILE A 230 8.99 -33.95 2.56
C ILE A 230 10.42 -33.55 2.96
N GLY A 231 11.01 -34.21 3.94
CA GLY A 231 12.35 -33.95 4.44
C GLY A 231 12.42 -32.94 5.58
N TYR A 232 11.27 -32.41 6.02
CA TYR A 232 11.19 -31.54 7.19
C TYR A 232 10.61 -32.29 8.39
N GLU A 233 11.23 -32.12 9.56
CA GLU A 233 10.81 -32.67 10.85
C GLU A 233 10.07 -31.60 11.65
N ILE A 234 8.92 -31.93 12.23
CA ILE A 234 8.17 -31.01 13.10
C ILE A 234 8.92 -30.88 14.43
N LEU A 235 9.20 -29.64 14.82
CA LEU A 235 9.78 -29.31 16.13
C LEU A 235 8.71 -28.91 17.13
N GLU A 236 7.76 -28.11 16.70
CA GLU A 236 6.66 -27.61 17.53
C GLU A 236 5.38 -27.48 16.70
N GLU A 237 4.25 -27.77 17.34
CA GLU A 237 2.93 -27.66 16.71
C GLU A 237 2.02 -26.81 17.57
N LYS A 238 1.40 -25.78 16.96
CA LYS A 238 0.35 -24.95 17.55
C LYS A 238 -0.83 -24.86 16.59
N LYS A 239 -1.97 -25.40 16.99
CA LYS A 239 -3.18 -25.50 16.15
C LYS A 239 -2.86 -26.27 14.86
N GLU A 240 -3.04 -25.60 13.71
CA GLU A 240 -2.77 -26.17 12.38
C GLU A 240 -1.38 -25.77 11.83
N THR A 241 -0.62 -24.99 12.59
CA THR A 241 0.68 -24.44 12.18
C THR A 241 1.79 -25.17 12.91
N VAL A 242 2.86 -25.45 12.19
CA VAL A 242 4.03 -26.15 12.71
C VAL A 242 5.30 -25.34 12.46
N LEU A 243 6.22 -25.39 13.41
CA LEU A 243 7.63 -25.07 13.20
C LEU A 243 8.35 -26.34 12.82
N ALA A 244 9.08 -26.31 11.72
CA ALA A 244 9.76 -27.48 11.19
C ALA A 244 11.19 -27.15 10.77
N ARG A 245 12.03 -28.16 10.72
CA ARG A 245 13.42 -28.06 10.26
C ARG A 245 13.78 -29.18 9.29
N THR A 246 14.85 -28.96 8.54
CA THR A 246 15.52 -30.00 7.77
C THR A 246 17.02 -29.97 8.00
N LYS A 247 17.65 -31.15 7.87
CA LYS A 247 19.12 -31.34 7.87
C LYS A 247 19.67 -31.43 6.44
N ASP A 248 18.79 -31.58 5.46
CA ASP A 248 19.14 -31.85 4.06
C ASP A 248 19.37 -30.58 3.24
N ALA A 249 19.24 -29.38 3.86
CA ALA A 249 19.53 -28.11 3.22
C ALA A 249 21.03 -28.01 2.86
N MET A 250 21.30 -27.51 1.67
CA MET A 250 22.69 -27.29 1.24
C MET A 250 23.34 -26.22 2.11
N PRO A 251 24.60 -26.40 2.51
CA PRO A 251 25.33 -25.34 3.22
C PRO A 251 25.48 -24.11 2.31
N PRO A 252 25.57 -22.90 2.90
CA PRO A 252 25.71 -21.66 2.16
C PRO A 252 27.03 -21.56 1.42
#